data_90f501329d51082ca1acfce4d9a5be59
#
_entry.id   90f501329d51082ca1acfce4d9a5be59
#
_cell.length_a   1.000
_cell.length_b   1.000
_cell.length_c   1.000
_cell.angle_alpha   90.00
_cell.angle_beta   90.00
_cell.angle_gamma   90.00
#
_symmetry.space_group_name_H-M   'P 1'
#
loop_
_entity.id
_entity.type
_entity.pdbx_description
1 polymer ?
#
loop_
_entity_poly.entity_id
_entity_poly.type
_entity_poly.pdbx_seq_one_letter_code
_entity_poly.pdbx_strand_id
1 'polypeptide(L)'
;MVLYTAGYEGTTIEKFVGTMRRAGVVRVIDVRRTPLSRKKGFSKTALKEALTAEGLEYVHFRELGCPQYIRDRYKVDKDWNWYQIHFYLYLDDVARELQELSGLIESGSSCLLCFEENPLLCHRRLIATRLRLLNEELCIRHLYPRKFEQARGQTSFDARQPSFFAF
;
A
#
# COMPACT_ATOMS: atom_id res chain seq x y z
N MET A 1 2.49 -9.69 13.44
CA MET A 1 2.16 -8.32 12.93
C MET A 1 1.79 -8.38 11.46
N VAL A 2 0.81 -7.56 10.98
CA VAL A 2 0.36 -7.61 9.58
C VAL A 2 0.62 -6.28 8.89
N LEU A 3 1.31 -6.32 7.74
CA LEU A 3 1.46 -5.21 6.80
C LEU A 3 0.59 -5.48 5.56
N TYR A 4 -0.35 -4.58 5.30
CA TYR A 4 -1.11 -4.62 4.07
C TYR A 4 -0.40 -3.86 2.95
N THR A 5 -0.69 -4.20 1.71
CA THR A 5 -0.30 -3.42 0.53
C THR A 5 -1.46 -3.32 -0.45
N ALA A 6 -1.65 -2.18 -1.08
CA ALA A 6 -2.71 -1.96 -2.06
C ALA A 6 -2.24 -1.10 -3.24
N GLY A 7 -2.74 -1.40 -4.43
CA GLY A 7 -2.66 -0.54 -5.60
C GLY A 7 -4.02 0.09 -5.90
N TYR A 8 -4.03 1.34 -6.42
CA TYR A 8 -5.27 2.03 -6.75
C TYR A 8 -5.62 2.01 -8.25
N GLU A 9 -4.85 1.30 -9.04
CA GLU A 9 -5.17 1.08 -10.47
C GLU A 9 -6.53 0.40 -10.62
N GLY A 10 -7.37 0.91 -11.52
CA GLY A 10 -8.68 0.32 -11.80
C GLY A 10 -9.74 0.48 -10.70
N THR A 11 -9.46 1.14 -9.54
CA THR A 11 -10.44 1.33 -8.45
C THR A 11 -10.87 2.78 -8.30
N THR A 12 -11.93 3.06 -7.55
CA THR A 12 -12.35 4.40 -7.14
C THR A 12 -11.87 4.69 -5.73
N ILE A 13 -11.92 5.97 -5.31
CA ILE A 13 -11.51 6.37 -3.97
C ILE A 13 -12.41 5.74 -2.90
N GLU A 14 -13.70 5.64 -3.15
CA GLU A 14 -14.67 5.05 -2.22
C GLU A 14 -14.39 3.56 -2.01
N LYS A 15 -14.13 2.80 -3.10
CA LYS A 15 -13.76 1.39 -3.02
C LYS A 15 -12.42 1.20 -2.30
N PHE A 16 -11.46 2.09 -2.56
CA PHE A 16 -10.16 2.04 -1.91
C PHE A 16 -10.30 2.24 -0.39
N VAL A 17 -10.95 3.31 0.04
CA VAL A 17 -11.15 3.62 1.46
C VAL A 17 -11.99 2.55 2.15
N GLY A 18 -13.07 2.09 1.51
CA GLY A 18 -13.89 0.99 2.03
C GLY A 18 -13.10 -0.31 2.23
N THR A 19 -12.14 -0.62 1.33
CA THR A 19 -11.23 -1.76 1.48
C THR A 19 -10.32 -1.61 2.69
N MET A 20 -9.75 -0.40 2.89
CA MET A 20 -8.88 -0.13 4.05
C MET A 20 -9.64 -0.31 5.36
N ARG A 21 -10.84 0.26 5.46
CA ARG A 21 -11.69 0.13 6.65
C ARG A 21 -12.05 -1.33 6.96
N ARG A 22 -12.48 -2.09 5.95
CA ARG A 22 -12.83 -3.52 6.12
C ARG A 22 -11.64 -4.36 6.57
N ALA A 23 -10.42 -4.03 6.14
CA ALA A 23 -9.20 -4.69 6.55
C ALA A 23 -8.70 -4.28 7.95
N GLY A 24 -9.37 -3.32 8.61
CA GLY A 24 -8.91 -2.79 9.90
C GLY A 24 -7.62 -1.98 9.81
N VAL A 25 -7.33 -1.41 8.63
CA VAL A 25 -6.19 -0.51 8.43
C VAL A 25 -6.47 0.79 9.17
N VAL A 26 -5.50 1.27 9.94
CA VAL A 26 -5.57 2.57 10.62
C VAL A 26 -4.74 3.64 9.91
N ARG A 27 -3.74 3.21 9.11
CA ARG A 27 -2.82 4.12 8.43
C ARG A 27 -2.54 3.67 6.99
N VAL A 28 -2.65 4.61 6.05
CA VAL A 28 -2.22 4.42 4.66
C VAL A 28 -0.88 5.14 4.46
N ILE A 29 0.12 4.39 4.04
CA ILE A 29 1.48 4.85 3.81
C ILE A 29 1.72 4.92 2.30
N ASP A 30 1.74 6.14 1.79
CA ASP A 30 1.96 6.42 0.36
C ASP A 30 3.45 6.37 0.04
N VAL A 31 3.87 5.31 -0.66
CA VAL A 31 5.25 5.10 -1.09
C VAL A 31 5.48 5.52 -2.55
N ARG A 32 4.65 6.38 -3.10
CA ARG A 32 4.89 6.98 -4.42
C ARG A 32 5.91 8.12 -4.30
N ARG A 33 6.92 8.13 -5.16
CA ARG A 33 7.90 9.22 -5.19
C ARG A 33 7.25 10.57 -5.50
N THR A 34 6.27 10.55 -6.40
CA THR A 34 5.49 11.74 -6.77
C THR A 34 4.01 11.37 -6.69
N PRO A 35 3.30 11.78 -5.62
CA PRO A 35 1.90 11.42 -5.39
C PRO A 35 0.95 12.34 -6.19
N LEU A 36 1.27 12.58 -7.47
CA LEU A 36 0.41 13.21 -8.44
C LEU A 36 -0.40 12.12 -9.16
N SER A 37 -1.70 12.35 -9.29
CA SER A 37 -2.57 11.42 -10.02
C SER A 37 -3.65 12.20 -10.77
N ARG A 38 -3.86 11.85 -12.02
CA ARG A 38 -5.03 12.33 -12.80
C ARG A 38 -6.32 11.61 -12.41
N LYS A 39 -6.19 10.48 -11.71
CA LYS A 39 -7.33 9.73 -11.19
C LYS A 39 -7.94 10.47 -10.01
N LYS A 40 -9.23 10.80 -10.10
CA LYS A 40 -9.99 11.53 -9.08
C LYS A 40 -9.82 10.88 -7.70
N GLY A 41 -9.50 11.68 -6.68
CA GLY A 41 -9.33 11.24 -5.30
C GLY A 41 -7.94 10.67 -4.94
N PHE A 42 -7.00 10.53 -5.90
CA PHE A 42 -5.70 9.92 -5.65
C PHE A 42 -4.49 10.85 -5.75
N SER A 43 -4.69 12.16 -5.96
CA SER A 43 -3.64 13.15 -5.70
C SER A 43 -3.39 13.26 -4.20
N LYS A 44 -2.19 13.70 -3.78
CA LYS A 44 -1.78 13.73 -2.36
C LYS A 44 -2.84 14.34 -1.44
N THR A 45 -3.29 15.55 -1.76
CA THR A 45 -4.26 16.29 -0.94
C THR A 45 -5.63 15.58 -0.91
N ALA A 46 -6.18 15.25 -2.09
CA ALA A 46 -7.50 14.60 -2.17
C ALA A 46 -7.50 13.22 -1.49
N LEU A 47 -6.41 12.46 -1.61
CA LEU A 47 -6.30 11.16 -0.93
C LEU A 47 -6.23 11.33 0.59
N LYS A 48 -5.41 12.28 1.07
CA LYS A 48 -5.32 12.59 2.50
C LYS A 48 -6.67 13.00 3.07
N GLU A 49 -7.39 13.90 2.40
CA GLU A 49 -8.73 14.36 2.81
C GLU A 49 -9.73 13.19 2.88
N ALA A 50 -9.77 12.34 1.84
CA ALA A 50 -10.67 11.19 1.80
C ALA A 50 -10.37 10.16 2.90
N LEU A 51 -9.11 9.92 3.22
CA LEU A 51 -8.71 9.01 4.30
C LEU A 51 -9.03 9.60 5.67
N THR A 52 -8.70 10.89 5.88
CA THR A 52 -8.95 11.59 7.16
C THR A 52 -10.45 11.68 7.48
N ALA A 53 -11.30 11.91 6.47
CA ALA A 53 -12.76 11.92 6.63
C ALA A 53 -13.31 10.59 7.17
N GLU A 54 -12.61 9.50 6.94
CA GLU A 54 -12.97 8.14 7.40
C GLU A 54 -12.13 7.67 8.61
N GLY A 55 -11.42 8.59 9.27
CA GLY A 55 -10.62 8.31 10.46
C GLY A 55 -9.32 7.53 10.19
N LEU A 56 -8.84 7.52 8.95
CA LEU A 56 -7.60 6.87 8.56
C LEU A 56 -6.46 7.89 8.49
N GLU A 57 -5.30 7.53 9.04
CA GLU A 57 -4.09 8.35 8.93
C GLU A 57 -3.48 8.23 7.53
N TYR A 58 -2.97 9.33 6.98
CA TYR A 58 -2.19 9.38 5.76
C TYR A 58 -0.76 9.83 6.05
N VAL A 59 0.22 9.00 5.68
CA VAL A 59 1.65 9.31 5.76
C VAL A 59 2.28 9.16 4.38
N HIS A 60 3.22 10.03 4.02
CA HIS A 60 3.92 9.97 2.73
C HIS A 60 5.42 9.79 2.92
N PHE A 61 5.95 8.67 2.44
CA PHE A 61 7.38 8.37 2.37
C PHE A 61 7.87 8.51 0.94
N ARG A 62 8.23 9.75 0.56
CA ARG A 62 8.71 10.06 -0.78
C ARG A 62 9.97 9.26 -1.15
N GLU A 63 10.87 9.13 -0.20
CA GLU A 63 12.17 8.50 -0.36
C GLU A 63 12.05 7.00 -0.64
N LEU A 64 11.02 6.35 -0.15
CA LEU A 64 10.72 4.95 -0.47
C LEU A 64 10.09 4.76 -1.86
N GLY A 65 9.78 5.85 -2.55
CA GLY A 65 9.31 5.82 -3.93
C GLY A 65 10.43 5.48 -4.93
N CYS A 66 10.14 4.64 -5.91
CA CYS A 66 11.12 4.23 -6.91
C CYS A 66 11.76 5.43 -7.62
N PRO A 67 13.11 5.51 -7.66
CA PRO A 67 13.84 6.54 -8.38
C PRO A 67 13.47 6.62 -9.86
N GLN A 68 13.59 7.84 -10.42
CA GLN A 68 13.19 8.09 -11.80
C GLN A 68 13.98 7.25 -12.80
N TYR A 69 15.30 7.12 -12.62
CA TYR A 69 16.18 6.37 -13.54
C TYR A 69 15.80 4.88 -13.63
N ILE A 70 15.39 4.26 -12.52
CA ILE A 70 14.93 2.86 -12.49
C ILE A 70 13.62 2.72 -13.28
N ARG A 71 12.68 3.65 -13.05
CA ARG A 71 11.39 3.64 -13.75
C ARG A 71 11.54 3.90 -15.23
N ASP A 72 12.43 4.81 -15.63
CA ASP A 72 12.63 5.17 -17.04
C ASP A 72 13.25 4.02 -17.81
N ARG A 73 14.24 3.34 -17.24
CA ARG A 73 14.79 2.14 -17.86
C ARG A 73 13.75 1.04 -18.01
N TYR A 74 12.98 0.76 -16.95
CA TYR A 74 11.94 -0.27 -17.00
C TYR A 74 10.83 0.04 -18.03
N LYS A 75 10.57 1.30 -18.34
CA LYS A 75 9.64 1.65 -19.44
C LYS A 75 10.14 1.20 -20.79
N VAL A 76 11.46 1.19 -20.99
CA VAL A 76 12.11 0.84 -22.26
C VAL A 76 12.23 -0.67 -22.42
N ASP A 77 12.90 -1.34 -21.46
CA ASP A 77 13.31 -2.75 -21.62
C ASP A 77 12.39 -3.77 -20.92
N LYS A 78 11.51 -3.29 -20.01
CA LYS A 78 10.63 -4.14 -19.20
C LYS A 78 11.37 -5.21 -18.38
N ASP A 79 12.68 -5.05 -18.15
CA ASP A 79 13.48 -5.96 -17.36
C ASP A 79 13.15 -5.81 -15.86
N TRP A 80 12.24 -6.66 -15.40
CA TRP A 80 11.83 -6.67 -13.99
C TRP A 80 12.93 -7.18 -13.06
N ASN A 81 13.82 -8.05 -13.52
CA ASN A 81 14.94 -8.54 -12.71
C ASN A 81 15.93 -7.41 -12.43
N TRP A 82 16.31 -6.68 -13.48
CA TRP A 82 17.14 -5.49 -13.33
C TRP A 82 16.48 -4.45 -12.40
N TYR A 83 15.19 -4.20 -12.58
CA TYR A 83 14.43 -3.28 -11.71
C TYR A 83 14.51 -3.67 -10.25
N GLN A 84 14.28 -4.94 -9.90
CA GLN A 84 14.31 -5.44 -8.53
C GLN A 84 15.69 -5.25 -7.90
N ILE A 85 16.77 -5.66 -8.61
CA ILE A 85 18.14 -5.55 -8.13
C ILE A 85 18.46 -4.10 -7.80
N HIS A 86 18.23 -3.17 -8.73
CA HIS A 86 18.58 -1.76 -8.55
C HIS A 86 17.68 -1.06 -7.52
N PHE A 87 16.44 -1.49 -7.39
CA PHE A 87 15.58 -0.95 -6.35
C PHE A 87 16.00 -1.46 -4.95
N TYR A 88 16.44 -2.70 -4.81
CA TYR A 88 16.99 -3.18 -3.53
C TYR A 88 18.29 -2.47 -3.15
N LEU A 89 19.19 -2.23 -4.09
CA LEU A 89 20.38 -1.41 -3.85
C LEU A 89 19.99 0.00 -3.38
N TYR A 90 19.01 0.62 -4.05
CA TYR A 90 18.49 1.92 -3.63
C TYR A 90 17.87 1.89 -2.22
N LEU A 91 17.19 0.80 -1.83
CA LEU A 91 16.63 0.68 -0.47
C LEU A 91 17.72 0.62 0.61
N ASP A 92 18.94 0.19 0.28
CA ASP A 92 20.08 0.25 1.20
C ASP A 92 20.54 1.71 1.43
N ASP A 93 20.46 2.56 0.40
CA ASP A 93 20.76 3.99 0.51
C ASP A 93 19.74 4.75 1.39
N VAL A 94 18.51 4.25 1.50
CA VAL A 94 17.40 4.84 2.28
C VAL A 94 17.03 3.96 3.48
N ALA A 95 18.00 3.31 4.09
CA ALA A 95 17.80 2.38 5.20
C ALA A 95 17.15 3.06 6.44
N ARG A 96 17.44 4.36 6.66
CA ARG A 96 16.84 5.14 7.73
C ARG A 96 15.32 5.25 7.58
N GLU A 97 14.84 5.55 6.37
CA GLU A 97 13.43 5.66 6.06
C GLU A 97 12.72 4.30 6.19
N LEU A 98 13.41 3.20 5.91
CA LEU A 98 12.90 1.85 6.17
C LEU A 98 12.75 1.57 7.66
N GLN A 99 13.68 2.04 8.51
CA GLN A 99 13.57 1.91 9.96
C GLN A 99 12.40 2.74 10.51
N GLU A 100 12.24 3.99 10.04
CA GLU A 100 11.11 4.84 10.41
C GLU A 100 9.78 4.18 10.01
N LEU A 101 9.71 3.60 8.81
CA LEU A 101 8.55 2.85 8.34
C LEU A 101 8.27 1.63 9.23
N SER A 102 9.30 0.87 9.64
CA SER A 102 9.14 -0.28 10.54
C SER A 102 8.50 0.13 11.87
N GLY A 103 8.97 1.21 12.50
CA GLY A 103 8.38 1.74 13.74
C GLY A 103 6.91 2.14 13.59
N LEU A 104 6.53 2.72 12.44
CA LEU A 104 5.13 3.03 12.15
C LEU A 104 4.26 1.78 12.01
N ILE A 105 4.77 0.72 11.37
CA ILE A 105 4.04 -0.54 11.19
C ILE A 105 3.84 -1.24 12.53
N GLU A 106 4.80 -1.15 13.45
CA GLU A 106 4.69 -1.68 14.81
C GLU A 106 3.63 -0.97 15.65
N SER A 107 3.43 0.33 15.42
CA SER A 107 2.45 1.13 16.15
C SER A 107 1.00 0.97 15.69
N GLY A 108 0.74 0.27 14.58
CA GLY A 108 -0.63 0.05 14.11
C GLY A 108 -0.75 -0.55 12.72
N SER A 109 -1.92 -1.12 12.44
CA SER A 109 -2.24 -1.75 11.17
C SER A 109 -2.09 -0.78 9.99
N SER A 110 -1.11 -1.03 9.14
CA SER A 110 -0.69 -0.12 8.08
C SER A 110 -0.82 -0.75 6.68
N CYS A 111 -1.08 0.10 5.66
CA CYS A 111 -1.14 -0.33 4.27
C CYS A 111 -0.21 0.51 3.38
N LEU A 112 0.75 -0.12 2.70
CA LEU A 112 1.55 0.54 1.67
C LEU A 112 0.72 0.77 0.42
N LEU A 113 0.68 2.02 -0.06
CA LEU A 113 -0.04 2.43 -1.26
C LEU A 113 0.92 2.70 -2.42
N CYS A 114 0.62 2.13 -3.58
CA CYS A 114 1.19 2.54 -4.86
C CYS A 114 0.11 2.56 -5.96
N PHE A 115 0.52 2.79 -7.22
CA PHE A 115 -0.40 2.82 -8.35
C PHE A 115 -0.85 1.42 -8.78
N GLU A 116 0.09 0.54 -9.11
CA GLU A 116 -0.13 -0.76 -9.77
C GLU A 116 -1.05 -1.67 -8.96
N GLU A 117 -2.07 -2.27 -9.59
CA GLU A 117 -2.93 -3.27 -8.96
C GLU A 117 -2.13 -4.54 -8.61
N ASN A 118 -1.32 -5.02 -9.58
CA ASN A 118 -0.51 -6.22 -9.40
C ASN A 118 0.70 -5.96 -8.48
N PRO A 119 0.76 -6.56 -7.28
CA PRO A 119 1.89 -6.38 -6.38
C PRO A 119 3.19 -6.98 -6.92
N LEU A 120 3.13 -8.00 -7.79
CA LEU A 120 4.32 -8.68 -8.30
C LEU A 120 5.18 -7.78 -9.20
N LEU A 121 4.58 -6.76 -9.82
CA LEU A 121 5.24 -5.80 -10.69
C LEU A 121 5.29 -4.39 -10.07
N CYS A 122 5.32 -4.31 -8.73
CA CYS A 122 5.29 -3.04 -8.02
C CYS A 122 6.33 -2.96 -6.90
N HIS A 123 7.00 -1.82 -6.81
CA HIS A 123 8.03 -1.59 -5.79
C HIS A 123 7.50 -1.66 -4.34
N ARG A 124 6.20 -1.42 -4.08
CA ARG A 124 5.63 -1.60 -2.74
C ARG A 124 5.82 -3.01 -2.19
N ARG A 125 5.80 -4.04 -3.06
CA ARG A 125 6.09 -5.42 -2.66
C ARG A 125 7.55 -5.58 -2.26
N LEU A 126 8.48 -4.95 -2.99
CA LEU A 126 9.90 -5.01 -2.69
C LEU A 126 10.21 -4.37 -1.33
N ILE A 127 9.57 -3.22 -1.03
CA ILE A 127 9.63 -2.59 0.30
C ILE A 127 9.12 -3.55 1.37
N ALA A 128 7.92 -4.10 1.19
CA ALA A 128 7.33 -5.03 2.15
C ALA A 128 8.20 -6.28 2.36
N THR A 129 8.79 -6.82 1.28
CA THR A 129 9.73 -7.94 1.37
C THR A 129 10.99 -7.56 2.14
N ARG A 130 11.56 -6.37 1.93
CA ARG A 130 12.73 -5.89 2.68
C ARG A 130 12.41 -5.76 4.17
N LEU A 131 11.25 -5.21 4.51
CA LEU A 131 10.82 -5.11 5.90
C LEU A 131 10.64 -6.49 6.56
N ARG A 132 10.12 -7.48 5.82
CA ARG A 132 10.00 -8.85 6.33
C ARG A 132 11.36 -9.52 6.57
N LEU A 133 12.39 -9.19 5.79
CA LEU A 133 13.76 -9.67 6.05
C LEU A 133 14.35 -9.05 7.34
N LEU A 134 13.88 -7.86 7.73
CA LEU A 134 14.27 -7.22 8.99
C LEU A 134 13.45 -7.72 10.19
N ASN A 135 12.23 -8.20 9.94
CA ASN A 135 11.33 -8.75 10.95
C ASN A 135 10.55 -9.94 10.37
N GLU A 136 11.02 -11.16 10.65
CA GLU A 136 10.45 -12.40 10.10
C GLU A 136 9.00 -12.66 10.52
N GLU A 137 8.55 -12.10 11.65
CA GLU A 137 7.16 -12.20 12.10
C GLU A 137 6.18 -11.32 11.31
N LEU A 138 6.68 -10.47 10.40
CA LEU A 138 5.86 -9.59 9.59
C LEU A 138 5.11 -10.38 8.51
N CYS A 139 3.80 -10.52 8.68
CA CYS A 139 2.91 -11.10 7.67
C CYS A 139 2.53 -10.03 6.63
N ILE A 140 2.76 -10.28 5.36
CA ILE A 140 2.39 -9.37 4.26
C ILE A 140 1.09 -9.85 3.62
N ARG A 141 0.10 -8.96 3.50
CA ARG A 141 -1.18 -9.23 2.84
C ARG A 141 -1.45 -8.19 1.73
N HIS A 142 -1.76 -8.67 0.53
CA HIS A 142 -2.10 -7.82 -0.60
C HIS A 142 -3.61 -7.62 -0.69
N LEU A 143 -4.05 -6.36 -0.62
CA LEU A 143 -5.45 -5.98 -0.80
C LEU A 143 -5.70 -5.58 -2.26
N TYR A 144 -6.90 -5.91 -2.75
CA TYR A 144 -7.32 -5.65 -4.14
C TYR A 144 -8.58 -4.78 -4.15
N PRO A 145 -8.46 -3.43 -3.98
CA PRO A 145 -9.61 -2.53 -3.87
C PRO A 145 -10.54 -2.55 -5.10
N ARG A 146 -10.03 -2.89 -6.28
CA ARG A 146 -10.84 -3.05 -7.49
C ARG A 146 -11.91 -4.12 -7.34
N LYS A 147 -11.61 -5.19 -6.60
CA LYS A 147 -12.52 -6.32 -6.33
C LYS A 147 -13.50 -6.05 -5.17
N PHE A 148 -13.40 -4.88 -4.55
CA PHE A 148 -14.26 -4.52 -3.45
C PHE A 148 -15.70 -4.30 -3.93
N GLU A 149 -16.63 -5.11 -3.43
CA GLU A 149 -18.04 -4.91 -3.57
C GLU A 149 -18.59 -4.22 -2.30
N GLN A 150 -19.14 -3.03 -2.46
CA GLN A 150 -19.93 -2.44 -1.39
C GLN A 150 -21.17 -3.32 -1.19
N ALA A 151 -21.36 -3.83 0.01
CA ALA A 151 -22.60 -4.51 0.37
C ALA A 151 -23.76 -3.54 0.09
N ARG A 152 -24.61 -3.85 -0.88
CA ARG A 152 -25.82 -3.10 -1.15
C ARG A 152 -26.71 -3.26 0.07
N GLY A 153 -26.89 -2.19 0.82
CA GLY A 153 -27.95 -1.99 1.80
C GLY A 153 -28.12 -3.11 2.83
N GLN A 154 -27.27 -3.16 3.86
CA GLN A 154 -27.64 -3.72 5.13
C GLN A 154 -27.35 -2.69 6.23
N THR A 155 -28.35 -1.89 6.53
CA THR A 155 -28.56 -1.25 7.82
C THR A 155 -29.10 -2.35 8.76
N SER A 156 -28.21 -3.10 9.39
CA SER A 156 -28.42 -3.73 10.70
C SER A 156 -27.12 -4.49 11.05
N PHE A 157 -26.50 -4.05 12.10
CA PHE A 157 -25.39 -4.72 12.75
C PHE A 157 -25.96 -5.96 13.46
N ASP A 158 -25.91 -7.11 12.84
CA ASP A 158 -26.16 -8.38 13.52
C ASP A 158 -24.83 -8.96 13.99
N ALA A 159 -24.60 -8.87 15.30
CA ALA A 159 -23.40 -9.29 15.99
C ALA A 159 -23.26 -10.83 16.12
N ARG A 160 -23.87 -11.60 15.22
CA ARG A 160 -23.86 -13.07 15.26
C ARG A 160 -23.57 -13.67 13.89
N GLN A 161 -22.28 -13.67 13.49
CA GLN A 161 -21.78 -14.70 12.57
C GLN A 161 -20.36 -15.13 12.92
N PRO A 162 -20.11 -16.46 12.97
CA PRO A 162 -18.83 -17.02 13.35
C PRO A 162 -17.80 -16.86 12.23
N SER A 163 -16.55 -16.70 12.65
CA SER A 163 -15.35 -16.71 11.84
C SER A 163 -15.28 -17.89 10.88
N PHE A 164 -15.29 -17.63 9.56
CA PHE A 164 -14.74 -18.55 8.58
C PHE A 164 -13.34 -18.11 8.21
N PHE A 165 -12.37 -18.59 8.98
CA PHE A 165 -10.99 -18.70 8.54
C PHE A 165 -10.71 -20.20 8.39
N ALA A 166 -10.57 -20.66 7.17
CA ALA A 166 -9.92 -21.92 6.85
C ALA A 166 -9.14 -21.75 5.55
N PHE A 167 -7.81 -21.98 5.69
CA PHE A 167 -6.74 -22.26 4.73
C PHE A 167 -6.25 -21.13 3.82
#